data_1f60337f75abec054881ec34e0eb4b70
#
_entry.id   1f60337f75abec054881ec34e0eb4b70
#
_cell.length_a   1.000
_cell.length_b   1.000
_cell.length_c   1.000
_cell.angle_alpha   90.00
_cell.angle_beta   90.00
_cell.angle_gamma   90.00
#
_symmetry.space_group_name_H-M   'P 1'
#
loop_
_entity.id
_entity.type
_entity.pdbx_description
1 polymer ?
#
loop_
_entity_poly.entity_id
_entity_poly.type
_entity_poly.pdbx_seq_one_letter_code
_entity_poly.pdbx_strand_id
1 'polypeptide(L)'
;MVRKKIPVTNADQVVFDNDHTCCVCRVRFRPVQIHHIDGNPNNNSRDNLAVLCLEHHNQASYPQGFGRRISSGEIRKYKADWEELVRSKRAPTYKGDSKAFYATICG
;
A
#
# COMPACT_ATOMS: atom_id res chain seq x y z
N MET A 1 5.37 16.15 22.89
CA MET A 1 4.49 16.39 21.74
C MET A 1 3.60 15.20 21.51
N VAL A 2 2.34 15.44 21.27
CA VAL A 2 1.38 14.38 21.07
C VAL A 2 1.33 13.97 19.61
N ARG A 3 1.48 12.69 19.36
CA ARG A 3 1.41 12.16 18.02
C ARG A 3 -0.05 12.09 17.58
N LYS A 4 -0.33 12.55 16.38
CA LYS A 4 -1.67 12.46 15.83
C LYS A 4 -1.97 11.02 15.43
N LYS A 5 -3.18 10.58 15.73
CA LYS A 5 -3.64 9.30 15.21
C LYS A 5 -3.93 9.41 13.73
N ILE A 6 -3.70 8.31 13.03
CA ILE A 6 -4.12 8.23 11.64
C ILE A 6 -5.64 8.17 11.62
N PRO A 7 -6.32 9.06 10.90
CA PRO A 7 -7.77 8.94 10.77
C PRO A 7 -8.16 7.58 10.24
N VAL A 8 -9.21 7.00 10.82
CA VAL A 8 -9.65 5.66 10.43
C VAL A 8 -9.92 5.58 8.94
N THR A 9 -10.53 6.62 8.38
CA THR A 9 -10.84 6.62 6.95
C THR A 9 -9.57 6.56 6.09
N ASN A 10 -8.51 7.24 6.50
CA ASN A 10 -7.27 7.19 5.76
C ASN A 10 -6.56 5.85 5.93
N ALA A 11 -6.58 5.31 7.15
CA ALA A 11 -5.98 4.01 7.41
C ALA A 11 -6.69 2.92 6.60
N ASP A 12 -8.01 2.90 6.66
CA ASP A 12 -8.80 1.91 5.94
C ASP A 12 -8.58 2.03 4.44
N GLN A 13 -8.52 3.26 3.95
CA GLN A 13 -8.37 3.47 2.51
C GLN A 13 -7.02 2.98 2.01
N VAL A 14 -5.94 3.29 2.72
CA VAL A 14 -4.62 2.87 2.24
C VAL A 14 -4.46 1.35 2.35
N VAL A 15 -5.01 0.74 3.40
CA VAL A 15 -4.96 -0.71 3.52
C VAL A 15 -5.76 -1.36 2.41
N PHE A 16 -6.93 -0.81 2.12
CA PHE A 16 -7.78 -1.31 1.03
C PHE A 16 -7.09 -1.15 -0.32
N ASP A 17 -6.52 0.01 -0.58
CA ASP A 17 -5.85 0.26 -1.86
C ASP A 17 -4.67 -0.67 -2.09
N ASN A 18 -4.10 -1.19 -1.01
CA ASN A 18 -2.96 -2.11 -1.07
C ASN A 18 -3.36 -3.57 -0.87
N ASP A 19 -4.65 -3.85 -0.85
CA ASP A 19 -5.17 -5.21 -0.71
C ASP A 19 -4.66 -5.88 0.57
N HIS A 20 -4.52 -5.08 1.64
CA HIS A 20 -4.04 -5.54 2.94
C HIS A 20 -2.72 -6.32 2.81
N THR A 21 -1.85 -5.89 1.90
CA THR A 21 -0.65 -6.62 1.53
C THR A 21 0.52 -5.65 1.44
N CYS A 22 1.70 -6.08 1.89
CA CYS A 22 2.92 -5.27 1.79
C CYS A 22 3.18 -4.92 0.32
N CYS A 23 3.37 -3.63 0.05
CA CYS A 23 3.58 -3.19 -1.32
C CYS A 23 4.95 -3.59 -1.87
N VAL A 24 5.89 -3.95 -1.01
CA VAL A 24 7.24 -4.33 -1.44
C VAL A 24 7.33 -5.81 -1.77
N CYS A 25 7.04 -6.68 -0.81
CA CYS A 25 7.17 -8.13 -1.04
C CYS A 25 5.92 -8.74 -1.64
N ARG A 26 4.78 -8.13 -1.40
CA ARG A 26 3.50 -8.57 -1.96
C ARG A 26 3.14 -9.99 -1.59
N VAL A 27 3.57 -10.41 -0.40
CA VAL A 27 3.26 -11.72 0.12
C VAL A 27 1.97 -11.64 0.92
N ARG A 28 0.99 -12.43 0.55
CA ARG A 28 -0.32 -12.39 1.20
C ARG A 28 -0.27 -13.03 2.56
N PHE A 29 -1.19 -12.62 3.40
CA PHE A 29 -1.45 -13.19 4.72
C PHE A 29 -0.34 -12.92 5.74
N ARG A 30 0.56 -11.98 5.44
CA ARG A 30 1.48 -11.48 6.45
C ARG A 30 0.84 -10.30 7.16
N PRO A 31 1.07 -10.17 8.47
CA PRO A 31 0.65 -8.96 9.17
C PRO A 31 1.30 -7.73 8.55
N VAL A 32 0.55 -6.65 8.46
CA VAL A 32 1.06 -5.43 7.86
C VAL A 32 0.92 -4.28 8.83
N GLN A 33 1.72 -3.25 8.59
CA GLN A 33 1.70 -2.01 9.34
C GLN A 33 1.66 -0.84 8.37
N ILE A 34 1.15 0.28 8.84
CA ILE A 34 1.15 1.50 8.04
C ILE A 34 2.43 2.27 8.38
N HIS A 35 3.16 2.63 7.35
CA HIS A 35 4.44 3.32 7.47
C HIS A 35 4.30 4.74 6.94
N HIS A 36 4.83 5.70 7.70
CA HIS A 36 4.88 7.11 7.26
C HIS A 36 6.12 7.27 6.39
N ILE A 37 5.92 7.47 5.10
CA ILE A 37 7.03 7.43 4.13
C ILE A 37 8.05 8.53 4.40
N ASP A 38 7.60 9.73 4.76
CA ASP A 38 8.51 10.84 5.05
C ASP A 38 9.08 10.81 6.46
N GLY A 39 8.70 9.82 7.26
CA GLY A 39 9.17 9.72 8.63
C GLY A 39 8.43 10.60 9.62
N ASN A 40 7.49 11.39 9.18
CA ASN A 40 6.74 12.29 10.04
C ASN A 40 5.44 11.62 10.50
N PRO A 41 5.35 11.19 11.75
CA PRO A 41 4.18 10.45 12.22
C PRO A 41 2.91 11.30 12.27
N ASN A 42 3.02 12.60 12.06
CA ASN A 42 1.86 13.48 12.03
C ASN A 42 1.38 13.78 10.62
N ASN A 43 2.11 13.34 9.61
CA ASN A 43 1.68 13.52 8.22
C ASN A 43 0.88 12.30 7.80
N ASN A 44 -0.42 12.35 8.02
CA ASN A 44 -1.32 11.23 7.81
C ASN A 44 -2.07 11.29 6.48
N SER A 45 -1.54 12.03 5.52
CA SER A 45 -2.15 12.03 4.19
C SER A 45 -1.92 10.67 3.54
N ARG A 46 -2.88 10.23 2.75
CA ARG A 46 -2.81 8.90 2.14
C ARG A 46 -1.58 8.72 1.26
N ASP A 47 -1.14 9.81 0.63
CA ASP A 47 0.06 9.75 -0.21
C ASP A 47 1.31 9.44 0.59
N ASN A 48 1.29 9.73 1.89
CA ASN A 48 2.44 9.51 2.76
C ASN A 48 2.36 8.19 3.53
N LEU A 49 1.32 7.42 3.32
CA LEU A 49 1.12 6.17 4.06
C LEU A 49 1.34 4.98 3.13
N ALA A 50 2.19 4.07 3.56
CA ALA A 50 2.45 2.85 2.82
C ALA A 50 2.15 1.64 3.69
N VAL A 51 1.73 0.55 3.07
CA VAL A 51 1.44 -0.69 3.78
C VAL A 51 2.64 -1.60 3.62
N LEU A 52 3.26 -1.95 4.73
CA LEU A 52 4.47 -2.76 4.75
C LEU A 52 4.31 -3.90 5.74
N CYS A 53 4.90 -5.06 5.45
CA CYS A 53 5.03 -6.11 6.45
C CYS A 53 6.07 -5.69 7.47
N LEU A 54 6.14 -6.41 8.59
CA LEU A 54 7.04 -6.02 9.66
C LEU A 54 8.49 -5.96 9.19
N GLU A 55 8.91 -6.94 8.41
CA GLU A 55 10.28 -6.98 7.92
C GLU A 55 10.61 -5.75 7.08
N HIS A 56 9.76 -5.40 6.13
CA HIS A 56 10.03 -4.26 5.27
C HIS A 56 9.81 -2.94 5.98
N HIS A 57 8.91 -2.90 6.95
CA HIS A 57 8.78 -1.72 7.79
C HIS A 57 10.06 -1.46 8.55
N ASN A 58 10.68 -2.53 9.08
CA ASN A 58 11.95 -2.37 9.78
C ASN A 58 13.05 -1.91 8.84
N GLN A 59 13.12 -2.46 7.63
CA GLN A 59 14.13 -2.03 6.66
C GLN A 59 13.95 -0.57 6.24
N ALA A 60 12.74 -0.09 6.24
CA ALA A 60 12.45 1.29 5.88
C ALA A 60 12.72 2.25 7.02
N SER A 61 12.58 1.77 8.27
CA SER A 61 12.60 2.64 9.45
C SER A 61 13.99 2.79 10.07
N TYR A 62 14.84 1.78 9.94
CA TYR A 62 16.12 1.78 10.65
C TYR A 62 17.30 1.82 9.69
N PRO A 63 18.20 2.78 9.87
CA PRO A 63 19.44 2.79 9.10
C PRO A 63 20.33 1.68 9.63
N GLN A 64 20.36 0.56 8.98
CA GLN A 64 21.10 -0.59 9.44
C GLN A 64 22.38 -0.78 8.67
N GLY A 65 23.41 -1.00 9.41
CA GLY A 65 24.69 -1.53 9.07
C GLY A 65 25.08 -1.53 7.62
N PHE A 66 25.36 -2.71 7.12
CA PHE A 66 25.98 -2.84 5.81
C PHE A 66 24.98 -3.00 4.68
N GLY A 67 23.76 -3.35 4.97
CA GLY A 67 22.76 -3.54 3.94
C GLY A 67 22.16 -2.23 3.50
N ARG A 68 21.76 -2.19 2.25
CA ARG A 68 21.03 -1.04 1.77
C ARG A 68 19.60 -1.13 2.25
N ARG A 69 19.16 -0.13 3.00
CA ARG A 69 17.78 -0.10 3.42
C ARG A 69 16.91 0.45 2.30
N ILE A 70 15.61 0.23 2.44
CA ILE A 70 14.66 0.74 1.46
C ILE A 70 14.48 2.23 1.67
N SER A 71 14.73 3.02 0.64
CA SER A 71 14.59 4.47 0.73
C SER A 71 13.12 4.87 0.59
N SER A 72 12.81 6.07 1.05
CA SER A 72 11.45 6.60 0.88
C SER A 72 11.08 6.72 -0.60
N GLY A 73 12.05 7.04 -1.45
CA GLY A 73 11.80 7.09 -2.88
C GLY A 73 11.42 5.75 -3.47
N GLU A 74 12.11 4.68 -3.03
CA GLU A 74 11.76 3.34 -3.45
C GLU A 74 10.36 2.96 -2.97
N ILE A 75 10.04 3.27 -1.73
CA ILE A 75 8.73 2.93 -1.18
C ILE A 75 7.62 3.62 -1.97
N ARG A 76 7.84 4.87 -2.36
CA ARG A 76 6.83 5.57 -3.16
C ARG A 76 6.59 4.88 -4.49
N LYS A 77 7.66 4.37 -5.10
CA LYS A 77 7.51 3.64 -6.36
C LYS A 77 6.81 2.31 -6.18
N TYR A 78 7.19 1.56 -5.14
CA TYR A 78 6.50 0.30 -4.85
C TYR A 78 5.02 0.53 -4.57
N LYS A 79 4.72 1.56 -3.77
CA LYS A 79 3.34 1.88 -3.42
C LYS A 79 2.52 2.19 -4.68
N ALA A 80 3.03 3.06 -5.51
CA ALA A 80 2.31 3.47 -6.71
C ALA A 80 2.07 2.27 -7.65
N ASP A 81 3.10 1.47 -7.83
CA ASP A 81 3.03 0.31 -8.72
C ASP A 81 2.05 -0.73 -8.17
N TRP A 82 2.16 -1.04 -6.88
CA TRP A 82 1.30 -2.04 -6.28
C TRP A 82 -0.16 -1.59 -6.25
N GLU A 83 -0.41 -0.33 -5.90
CA GLU A 83 -1.78 0.18 -5.87
C GLU A 83 -2.41 0.16 -7.26
N GLU A 84 -1.62 0.42 -8.28
CA GLU A 84 -2.12 0.34 -9.64
C GLU A 84 -2.47 -1.11 -10.01
N LEU A 85 -1.62 -2.06 -9.65
CA LEU A 85 -1.90 -3.47 -9.89
C LEU A 85 -3.17 -3.93 -9.16
N VAL A 86 -3.34 -3.51 -7.92
CA VAL A 86 -4.53 -3.86 -7.15
C VAL A 86 -5.77 -3.29 -7.82
N ARG A 87 -5.69 -2.03 -8.22
CA ARG A 87 -6.81 -1.36 -8.88
C ARG A 87 -7.18 -2.07 -10.18
N SER A 88 -6.17 -2.47 -10.95
CA SER A 88 -6.39 -3.20 -12.19
C SER A 88 -7.11 -4.51 -11.96
N LYS A 89 -6.73 -5.23 -10.91
CA LYS A 89 -7.34 -6.51 -10.61
C LYS A 89 -8.80 -6.37 -10.19
N ARG A 90 -9.14 -5.25 -9.57
CA ARG A 90 -10.48 -5.01 -9.08
C ARG A 90 -11.41 -4.43 -10.14
N ALA A 91 -10.85 -3.89 -11.20
CA ALA A 91 -11.64 -3.30 -12.25
C ALA A 91 -12.46 -4.36 -12.96
N PRO A 92 -13.66 -4.02 -13.45
CA PRO A 92 -14.43 -4.98 -14.22
C PRO A 92 -13.65 -5.45 -15.43
N THR A 93 -13.75 -6.72 -15.74
CA THR A 93 -13.04 -7.27 -16.89
C THR A 93 -13.76 -7.02 -18.20
N TYR A 94 -15.05 -6.69 -18.16
CA TYR A 94 -15.79 -6.32 -19.36
C TYR A 94 -16.03 -4.82 -19.33
N LYS A 95 -16.23 -4.27 -20.49
CA LYS A 95 -16.61 -2.88 -20.55
C LYS A 95 -18.10 -2.83 -20.64
N GLY A 96 -18.67 -2.48 -19.70
CA GLY A 96 -19.92 -2.64 -19.48
C GLY A 96 -21.00 -2.24 -20.34
N ASP A 97 -21.24 -2.37 -20.91
CA ASP A 97 -21.74 -2.36 -21.20
C ASP A 97 -22.44 -3.01 -21.21
N SER A 98 -22.77 -3.33 -21.01
CA SER A 98 -22.98 -4.00 -20.78
C SER A 98 -23.28 -4.62 -21.04
N LYS A 99 -23.55 -5.22 -21.57
CA LYS A 99 -23.62 -6.11 -21.82
C LYS A 99 -23.38 -6.87 -21.64
N ALA A 100 -23.73 -7.11 -21.88
CA ALA A 100 -23.34 -7.91 -21.55
C ALA A 100 -22.73 -8.33 -21.39
N PHE A 101 -22.57 -8.38 -21.51
CA PHE A 101 -21.66 -8.94 -21.22
C PHE A 101 -21.51 -9.34 -20.47
N TYR A 102 -21.83 -9.83 -20.43
CA TYR A 102 -21.31 -10.34 -19.77
C TYR A 102 -21.18 -11.03 -19.46
N ALA A 103 -21.50 -11.41 -19.81
CA ALA A 103 -21.28 -12.21 -19.38
C ALA A 103 -20.37 -12.79 -19.24
N THR A 104 -19.89 -12.83 -19.39
CA THR A 104 -18.97 -13.30 -19.15
C THR A 104 -18.19 -12.92 -18.59
N ILE A 105 -17.88 -12.79 -18.31
CA ILE A 105 -16.93 -12.46 -17.84
C ILE A 105 -16.60 -12.27 -16.87
N CYS A 106 -16.43 -12.45 -16.40
CA CYS A 106 -15.97 -11.95 -15.66
C CYS A 106 -15.10 -11.99 -15.17
N GLY A 107 -14.84 -11.80 -15.07
CA GLY A 107 -13.67 -12.16 -14.72
C GLY A 107 -13.03 -11.96 -13.96
#